data_94d8e900677017fab2c47c45fffdd267
#
_entry.id   94d8e900677017fab2c47c45fffdd267
#
_cell.length_a   1.000
_cell.length_b   1.000
_cell.length_c   1.000
_cell.angle_alpha   90.00
_cell.angle_beta   90.00
_cell.angle_gamma   90.00
#
_symmetry.space_group_name_H-M   'P 1'
#
loop_
_entity.id
_entity.type
_entity.pdbx_description
1 polymer ?
#
loop_
_entity_poly.entity_id
_entity_poly.type
_entity_poly.pdbx_seq_one_letter_code
_entity_poly.pdbx_strand_id
1 'polypeptide(L)'
;MAKYKKKLDADIRCPLEYGLTIFGGKSGEYPQKLYKELMNSQTVLTVWDDARLVGLIRVLDDSEMLAQIHYVLVHPEYQGQGIAGRMVEYIKEKYKNFMYLELMPEDKNNVPFYEKHGFHVMENGAAMQICNIN
;
A
#
# COMPACT_ATOMS: atom_id res chain seq x y z
N MET A 1 -0.97 16.55 -13.07
CA MET A 1 0.24 15.80 -12.66
C MET A 1 0.09 15.29 -11.25
N ALA A 2 0.44 14.02 -11.03
CA ALA A 2 0.28 13.41 -9.72
C ALA A 2 1.30 13.94 -8.70
N LYS A 3 0.87 14.18 -7.47
CA LYS A 3 1.72 14.64 -6.38
C LYS A 3 1.78 13.58 -5.29
N TYR A 4 2.96 13.38 -4.73
CA TYR A 4 3.21 12.38 -3.70
C TYR A 4 3.29 13.04 -2.33
N LYS A 5 2.58 12.47 -1.35
CA LYS A 5 2.61 12.94 0.04
C LYS A 5 3.08 11.79 0.93
N LYS A 6 4.00 12.10 1.84
CA LYS A 6 4.73 11.10 2.64
C LYS A 6 3.91 10.46 3.75
N LYS A 7 2.79 11.03 4.14
CA LYS A 7 2.00 10.51 5.24
C LYS A 7 0.57 10.97 5.11
N LEU A 8 -0.35 10.13 5.56
CA LEU A 8 -1.70 10.57 5.82
C LEU A 8 -1.65 11.55 6.98
N ASP A 9 -2.12 12.73 6.74
CA ASP A 9 -2.28 13.73 7.78
C ASP A 9 -3.77 14.07 7.90
N ALA A 10 -4.06 15.16 8.55
CA ALA A 10 -5.44 15.61 8.76
C ALA A 10 -6.21 15.88 7.46
N ASP A 11 -5.52 15.90 6.32
CA ASP A 11 -6.18 16.13 5.03
C ASP A 11 -6.99 14.92 4.58
N ILE A 12 -6.67 13.72 5.05
CA ILE A 12 -7.44 12.52 4.73
C ILE A 12 -8.33 12.20 5.93
N ARG A 13 -9.60 12.53 5.80
CA ARG A 13 -10.56 12.44 6.89
C ARG A 13 -11.40 11.17 6.82
N CYS A 14 -11.81 10.80 5.63
CA CYS A 14 -12.66 9.63 5.44
C CYS A 14 -12.39 9.03 4.06
N PRO A 15 -12.13 7.72 3.98
CA PRO A 15 -11.88 7.07 2.68
C PRO A 15 -12.99 7.29 1.66
N LEU A 16 -14.23 7.41 2.10
CA LEU A 16 -15.37 7.64 1.21
C LEU A 16 -15.26 8.95 0.44
N GLU A 17 -14.75 10.01 1.09
CA GLU A 17 -14.62 11.33 0.47
C GLU A 17 -13.62 11.34 -0.68
N TYR A 18 -12.65 10.42 -0.65
CA TYR A 18 -11.57 10.37 -1.62
C TYR A 18 -11.67 9.17 -2.56
N GLY A 19 -12.75 8.40 -2.47
CA GLY A 19 -12.94 7.24 -3.32
C GLY A 19 -12.01 6.07 -3.00
N LEU A 20 -11.37 6.09 -1.85
CA LEU A 20 -10.40 5.05 -1.48
C LEU A 20 -11.04 3.66 -1.41
N THR A 21 -12.31 3.58 -1.06
CA THR A 21 -13.04 2.31 -0.95
C THR A 21 -13.21 1.61 -2.29
N ILE A 22 -13.08 2.33 -3.41
CA ILE A 22 -13.25 1.76 -4.75
C ILE A 22 -12.19 0.68 -5.02
N PHE A 23 -10.98 0.85 -4.50
CA PHE A 23 -9.87 -0.04 -4.79
C PHE A 23 -9.27 -0.67 -3.53
N GLY A 24 -9.99 -0.60 -2.41
CA GLY A 24 -9.56 -1.21 -1.15
C GLY A 24 -9.92 -2.68 -0.99
N GLY A 25 -10.45 -3.32 -2.03
CA GLY A 25 -10.85 -4.73 -1.97
C GLY A 25 -11.90 -4.97 -0.88
N LYS A 26 -11.76 -6.09 -0.16
CA LYS A 26 -12.70 -6.42 0.92
C LYS A 26 -12.71 -5.34 2.00
N SER A 27 -11.56 -4.76 2.30
CA SER A 27 -11.45 -3.67 3.28
C SER A 27 -12.24 -2.44 2.88
N GLY A 28 -12.45 -2.21 1.59
CA GLY A 28 -13.24 -1.09 1.08
C GLY A 28 -14.71 -1.12 1.51
N GLU A 29 -15.21 -2.28 1.92
CA GLU A 29 -16.57 -2.42 2.44
C GLU A 29 -16.71 -1.91 3.87
N TYR A 30 -15.58 -1.56 4.52
CA TYR A 30 -15.52 -1.11 5.90
C TYR A 30 -14.78 0.23 6.00
N PRO A 31 -15.34 1.31 5.45
CA PRO A 31 -14.61 2.57 5.27
C PRO A 31 -14.09 3.18 6.58
N GLN A 32 -14.84 3.05 7.68
CA GLN A 32 -14.38 3.61 8.95
C GLN A 32 -13.19 2.85 9.52
N LYS A 33 -13.21 1.51 9.40
CA LYS A 33 -12.08 0.68 9.83
C LYS A 33 -10.87 0.92 8.94
N LEU A 34 -11.07 1.02 7.63
CA LEU A 34 -10.00 1.31 6.69
C LEU A 34 -9.32 2.64 7.02
N TYR A 35 -10.10 3.67 7.30
CA TYR A 35 -9.54 4.96 7.67
C TYR A 35 -8.69 4.85 8.95
N LYS A 36 -9.22 4.17 9.97
CA LYS A 36 -8.50 4.03 11.24
C LYS A 36 -7.21 3.25 11.09
N GLU A 37 -7.23 2.15 10.34
CA GLU A 37 -6.00 1.37 10.14
C GLU A 37 -4.93 2.17 9.40
N LEU A 38 -5.33 2.99 8.44
CA LEU A 38 -4.39 3.84 7.71
C LEU A 38 -3.78 4.90 8.65
N MET A 39 -4.61 5.52 9.47
CA MET A 39 -4.12 6.53 10.43
C MET A 39 -3.18 5.94 11.47
N ASN A 40 -3.34 4.65 11.80
CA ASN A 40 -2.50 3.95 12.77
C ASN A 40 -1.27 3.28 12.15
N SER A 41 -1.07 3.41 10.86
CA SER A 41 0.06 2.80 10.17
C SER A 41 1.34 3.62 10.33
N GLN A 42 2.49 2.96 10.37
CA GLN A 42 3.78 3.64 10.51
C GLN A 42 4.12 4.50 9.30
N THR A 43 3.83 3.99 8.11
CA THR A 43 4.11 4.72 6.87
C THR A 43 2.95 4.59 5.91
N VAL A 44 2.46 5.72 5.43
CA VAL A 44 1.50 5.75 4.33
C VAL A 44 1.95 6.83 3.36
N LEU A 45 2.17 6.42 2.12
CA LEU A 45 2.46 7.36 1.04
C LEU A 45 1.22 7.46 0.17
N THR A 46 0.79 8.67 -0.13
CA THR A 46 -0.37 8.92 -0.96
C THR A 46 0.03 9.69 -2.21
N VAL A 47 -0.70 9.44 -3.28
CA VAL A 47 -0.47 10.11 -4.57
C VAL A 47 -1.77 10.80 -4.98
N TRP A 48 -1.67 12.05 -5.34
CA TRP A 48 -2.82 12.91 -5.60
C TRP A 48 -2.75 13.53 -6.97
N ASP A 49 -3.91 13.60 -7.61
CA ASP A 49 -4.14 14.45 -8.79
C ASP A 49 -5.13 15.51 -8.36
N ASP A 50 -4.61 16.71 -8.03
CA ASP A 50 -5.35 17.77 -7.37
C ASP A 50 -6.03 17.26 -6.09
N ALA A 51 -7.35 17.28 -6.00
CA ALA A 51 -8.08 16.82 -4.83
C ALA A 51 -8.41 15.32 -4.87
N ARG A 52 -7.95 14.60 -5.91
CA ARG A 52 -8.30 13.21 -6.12
C ARG A 52 -7.16 12.30 -5.63
N LEU A 53 -7.47 11.39 -4.73
CA LEU A 53 -6.53 10.37 -4.27
C LEU A 53 -6.44 9.29 -5.36
N VAL A 54 -5.25 9.10 -5.93
CA VAL A 54 -5.06 8.17 -7.05
C VAL A 54 -4.12 7.03 -6.74
N GLY A 55 -3.38 7.10 -5.65
CA GLY A 55 -2.49 6.01 -5.25
C GLY A 55 -2.23 6.02 -3.76
N LEU A 56 -1.95 4.84 -3.21
CA LEU A 56 -1.65 4.70 -1.79
C LEU A 56 -0.81 3.45 -1.57
N ILE A 57 0.20 3.57 -0.72
CA ILE A 57 0.95 2.43 -0.21
C ILE A 57 1.03 2.52 1.31
N ARG A 58 0.76 1.41 1.98
CA ARG A 58 0.73 1.33 3.43
C ARG A 58 1.78 0.35 3.92
N VAL A 59 2.53 0.73 4.94
CA VAL A 59 3.57 -0.12 5.52
C VAL A 59 3.43 -0.16 7.02
N LEU A 60 3.52 -1.36 7.59
CA LEU A 60 3.63 -1.60 9.01
C LEU A 60 5.06 -2.01 9.31
N ASP A 61 5.62 -1.55 10.43
CA ASP A 61 6.98 -1.94 10.80
C ASP A 61 7.13 -2.05 12.30
N ASP A 62 8.21 -2.73 12.74
CA ASP A 62 8.55 -2.89 14.16
C ASP A 62 9.61 -1.89 14.63
N SER A 63 9.95 -0.93 13.79
CA SER A 63 10.95 0.12 14.01
C SER A 63 12.40 -0.39 14.05
N GLU A 64 12.63 -1.68 13.82
CA GLU A 64 13.98 -2.26 13.93
C GLU A 64 14.38 -3.12 12.73
N MET A 65 13.64 -4.17 12.44
CA MET A 65 14.09 -5.19 11.50
C MET A 65 13.13 -5.51 10.38
N LEU A 66 11.84 -5.48 10.65
CA LEU A 66 10.82 -5.95 9.72
C LEU A 66 9.86 -4.83 9.33
N ALA A 67 9.67 -4.68 8.05
CA ALA A 67 8.61 -3.84 7.50
C ALA A 67 7.79 -4.66 6.53
N GLN A 68 6.48 -4.48 6.56
CA GLN A 68 5.56 -5.20 5.69
C GLN A 68 4.69 -4.21 4.91
N ILE A 69 4.74 -4.30 3.60
CA ILE A 69 3.84 -3.55 2.72
C ILE A 69 2.51 -4.28 2.71
N HIS A 70 1.44 -3.58 3.06
CA HIS A 70 0.12 -4.19 3.14
C HIS A 70 -0.79 -3.80 1.98
N TYR A 71 -0.83 -2.53 1.60
CA TYR A 71 -1.57 -2.08 0.44
C TYR A 71 -0.63 -1.44 -0.57
N VAL A 72 -0.85 -1.75 -1.85
CA VAL A 72 -0.29 -1.02 -2.98
C VAL A 72 -1.45 -0.80 -3.94
N LEU A 73 -2.03 0.38 -3.91
CA LEU A 73 -3.28 0.68 -4.60
C LEU A 73 -3.09 1.82 -5.58
N VAL A 74 -3.58 1.65 -6.79
CA VAL A 74 -3.60 2.71 -7.81
C VAL A 74 -4.98 2.75 -8.43
N HIS A 75 -5.56 3.95 -8.49
CA HIS A 75 -6.86 4.16 -9.09
C HIS A 75 -6.86 3.63 -10.53
N PRO A 76 -7.91 2.88 -10.94
CA PRO A 76 -7.92 2.24 -12.26
C PRO A 76 -7.63 3.18 -13.43
N GLU A 77 -8.10 4.42 -13.35
CA GLU A 77 -7.86 5.40 -14.43
C GLU A 77 -6.41 5.90 -14.48
N TYR A 78 -5.60 5.60 -13.48
CA TYR A 78 -4.22 6.06 -13.37
C TYR A 78 -3.21 4.93 -13.47
N GLN A 79 -3.65 3.71 -13.70
CA GLN A 79 -2.76 2.57 -13.88
C GLN A 79 -1.99 2.70 -15.20
N GLY A 80 -0.81 2.07 -15.23
CA GLY A 80 0.04 2.11 -16.41
C GLY A 80 0.90 3.37 -16.54
N GLN A 81 0.94 4.22 -15.52
CA GLN A 81 1.72 5.46 -15.52
C GLN A 81 2.94 5.41 -14.61
N GLY A 82 3.24 4.24 -14.03
CA GLY A 82 4.41 4.09 -13.17
C GLY A 82 4.22 4.53 -11.73
N ILE A 83 3.00 4.82 -11.29
CA ILE A 83 2.72 5.30 -9.93
C ILE A 83 3.08 4.23 -8.90
N ALA A 84 2.64 2.98 -9.11
CA ALA A 84 2.94 1.90 -8.17
C ALA A 84 4.44 1.69 -8.02
N GLY A 85 5.17 1.68 -9.14
CA GLY A 85 6.63 1.52 -9.12
C GLY A 85 7.32 2.63 -8.34
N ARG A 86 6.89 3.87 -8.51
CA ARG A 86 7.47 5.00 -7.78
C ARG A 86 7.19 4.90 -6.29
N MET A 87 6.00 4.48 -5.92
CA MET A 87 5.67 4.27 -4.50
C MET A 87 6.53 3.17 -3.89
N VAL A 88 6.68 2.04 -4.58
CA VAL A 88 7.49 0.93 -4.11
C VAL A 88 8.95 1.35 -3.95
N GLU A 89 9.51 2.08 -4.92
CA GLU A 89 10.89 2.55 -4.81
C GLU A 89 11.08 3.52 -3.66
N TYR A 90 10.11 4.38 -3.38
CA TYR A 90 10.15 5.25 -2.21
C TYR A 90 10.23 4.43 -0.91
N ILE A 91 9.40 3.40 -0.81
CA ILE A 91 9.38 2.54 0.37
C ILE A 91 10.71 1.78 0.51
N LYS A 92 11.24 1.25 -0.57
CA LYS A 92 12.54 0.57 -0.55
C LYS A 92 13.64 1.48 0.00
N GLU A 93 13.67 2.72 -0.44
CA GLU A 93 14.67 3.68 0.03
C GLU A 93 14.46 4.00 1.51
N LYS A 94 13.22 4.21 1.92
CA LYS A 94 12.89 4.50 3.31
C LYS A 94 13.31 3.37 4.26
N TYR A 95 13.14 2.13 3.84
CA TYR A 95 13.40 0.94 4.67
C TYR A 95 14.70 0.22 4.32
N LYS A 96 15.62 0.89 3.65
CA LYS A 96 16.88 0.26 3.19
C LYS A 96 17.77 -0.28 4.30
N ASN A 97 17.60 0.21 5.53
CA ASN A 97 18.36 -0.26 6.69
C ASN A 97 17.65 -1.34 7.49
N PHE A 98 16.44 -1.71 7.11
CA PHE A 98 15.72 -2.82 7.72
C PHE A 98 16.23 -4.13 7.11
N MET A 99 16.24 -5.19 7.93
CA MET A 99 16.66 -6.51 7.47
C MET A 99 15.66 -7.11 6.48
N TYR A 100 14.38 -6.92 6.74
CA TYR A 100 13.31 -7.49 5.92
C TYR A 100 12.33 -6.43 5.48
N LEU A 101 12.05 -6.41 4.19
CA LEU A 101 10.90 -5.69 3.63
C LEU A 101 10.08 -6.72 2.87
N GLU A 102 8.88 -7.00 3.35
CA GLU A 102 8.06 -8.11 2.87
C GLU A 102 6.71 -7.62 2.36
N LEU A 103 6.11 -8.42 1.49
CA LEU A 103 4.74 -8.20 1.05
C LEU A 103 4.13 -9.52 0.59
N MET A 104 2.80 -9.57 0.54
CA MET A 104 2.07 -10.69 0.00
C MET A 104 1.11 -10.16 -1.08
N PRO A 105 1.46 -10.33 -2.36
CA PRO A 105 0.50 -9.97 -3.41
C PRO A 105 -0.74 -10.84 -3.32
N GLU A 106 -1.91 -10.23 -3.35
CA GLU A 106 -3.16 -10.98 -3.36
C GLU A 106 -3.37 -11.70 -4.70
N ASP A 107 -2.81 -11.14 -5.76
CA ASP A 107 -2.91 -11.71 -7.10
C ASP A 107 -1.50 -12.11 -7.56
N LYS A 108 -1.33 -13.40 -7.84
CA LYS A 108 -0.05 -13.93 -8.32
C LYS A 108 0.42 -13.28 -9.62
N ASN A 109 -0.49 -12.72 -10.39
CA ASN A 109 -0.14 -12.01 -11.62
C ASN A 109 0.68 -10.74 -11.36
N ASN A 110 0.69 -10.25 -10.13
CA ASN A 110 1.48 -9.09 -9.74
C ASN A 110 2.91 -9.45 -9.30
N VAL A 111 3.23 -10.73 -9.18
CA VAL A 111 4.58 -11.15 -8.78
C VAL A 111 5.65 -10.59 -9.71
N PRO A 112 5.51 -10.65 -11.04
CA PRO A 112 6.55 -10.09 -11.93
C PRO A 112 6.80 -8.60 -11.71
N PHE A 113 5.77 -7.82 -11.36
CA PHE A 113 5.95 -6.41 -11.05
C PHE A 113 6.88 -6.23 -9.85
N TYR A 114 6.66 -7.00 -8.78
CA TYR A 114 7.49 -6.89 -7.59
C TYR A 114 8.90 -7.44 -7.82
N GLU A 115 9.02 -8.48 -8.64
CA GLU A 115 10.35 -9.00 -9.00
C GLU A 115 11.20 -7.96 -9.72
N LYS A 116 10.59 -7.16 -10.58
CA LYS A 116 11.27 -6.06 -11.24
C LYS A 116 11.82 -5.02 -10.25
N HIS A 117 11.20 -4.93 -9.08
CA HIS A 117 11.62 -4.01 -8.02
C HIS A 117 12.51 -4.67 -6.97
N GLY A 118 13.03 -5.86 -7.24
CA GLY A 118 14.02 -6.51 -6.39
C GLY A 118 13.46 -7.47 -5.35
N PHE A 119 12.17 -7.66 -5.31
CA PHE A 119 11.56 -8.66 -4.44
C PHE A 119 11.72 -10.05 -5.04
N HIS A 120 11.76 -11.06 -4.20
CA HIS A 120 11.80 -12.46 -4.68
C HIS A 120 10.79 -13.29 -3.90
N VAL A 121 10.25 -14.30 -4.56
CA VAL A 121 9.32 -15.23 -3.93
C VAL A 121 10.06 -16.06 -2.89
N MET A 122 9.48 -16.20 -1.69
CA MET A 122 9.99 -17.13 -0.68
C MET A 122 9.45 -18.52 -0.99
N GLU A 123 10.23 -19.30 -1.70
CA GLU A 123 9.75 -20.56 -2.31
C GLU A 123 9.26 -21.60 -1.31
N ASN A 124 9.85 -21.63 -0.12
CA ASN A 124 9.46 -22.60 0.91
C ASN A 124 8.44 -22.05 1.89
N GLY A 125 7.98 -20.84 1.68
CA GLY A 125 6.99 -20.19 2.52
C GLY A 125 5.60 -20.26 1.92
N ALA A 126 4.60 -20.07 2.76
CA ALA A 126 3.23 -19.97 2.30
C ALA A 126 2.50 -18.88 3.10
N ALA A 127 1.69 -18.11 2.41
CA ALA A 127 0.85 -17.13 3.07
C ALA A 127 -0.29 -17.86 3.79
N MET A 128 -0.57 -17.45 5.03
CA MET A 128 -1.65 -18.02 5.83
C MET A 128 -2.44 -16.90 6.48
N GLN A 129 -3.74 -17.10 6.59
CA GLN A 129 -4.61 -16.05 7.10
C GLN A 129 -5.80 -16.64 7.84
N ILE A 130 -6.21 -15.98 8.91
CA ILE A 130 -7.55 -16.14 9.47
C ILE A 130 -8.30 -14.86 9.15
N CYS A 131 -9.44 -14.98 8.48
CA CYS A 131 -10.28 -13.84 8.17
C CYS A 131 -11.57 -13.94 8.99
N ASN A 132 -11.80 -12.97 9.89
CA ASN A 132 -12.92 -13.00 10.83
C ASN A 132 -14.13 -12.19 10.33
N ILE A 133 -14.19 -11.90 9.05
CA ILE A 133 -15.35 -11.24 8.44
C ILE A 133 -16.01 -12.17 7.44
N ASN A 134 -17.31 -12.10 7.38
CA ASN A 134 -18.12 -12.95 6.48
C ASN A 134 -18.30 -12.29 5.11
#